data_e4b057b824610eb2d138c3177ee7ec03
#
_entry.id   e4b057b824610eb2d138c3177ee7ec03
#
_cell.length_a   1.000
_cell.length_b   1.000
_cell.length_c   1.000
_cell.angle_alpha   90.00
_cell.angle_beta   90.00
_cell.angle_gamma   90.00
#
_symmetry.space_group_name_H-M   'P 1'
#
loop_
_entity.id
_entity.type
_entity.pdbx_description
1 polymer ?
#
loop_
_entity_poly.entity_id
_entity_poly.type
_entity_poly.pdbx_seq_one_letter_code
_entity_poly.pdbx_strand_id
1 'polypeptide(L)'
;MGPGEGATNRDLTVAYELGQAIALAGWIVLTGGRNTGVMDAACRGAKSADGLTIGILPTNHNNAISTAVDIAIFTDMGNARNNINVLSSDVVVACGLGLGTVSEIALALKAQKPVILLNQEQISQVFFKHLAAGRIWIAKDFAATIDRIRQILDAPTLRKE
;
A
#
# COMPACT_ATOMS: atom_id res chain seq x y z
N MET A 1 0.91 0.91 -1.14
CA MET A 1 1.54 2.21 -1.48
C MET A 1 2.56 2.04 -2.59
N GLY A 2 2.90 3.12 -3.32
CA GLY A 2 3.80 3.07 -4.46
C GLY A 2 3.89 4.43 -5.17
N PRO A 3 4.74 4.56 -6.22
CA PRO A 3 4.90 5.80 -6.94
C PRO A 3 3.59 6.22 -7.64
N GLY A 4 3.33 7.53 -7.64
CA GLY A 4 2.29 8.16 -8.45
C GLY A 4 2.84 8.44 -9.85
N GLU A 5 3.23 9.68 -10.07
CA GLU A 5 4.00 10.04 -11.28
C GLU A 5 5.33 9.29 -11.28
N GLY A 6 5.72 8.73 -12.43
CA GLY A 6 6.93 7.91 -12.56
C GLY A 6 6.76 6.42 -12.22
N ALA A 7 5.54 5.94 -11.96
CA ALA A 7 5.25 4.52 -11.90
C ALA A 7 5.54 3.86 -13.26
N THR A 8 6.28 2.76 -13.26
CA THR A 8 6.54 1.97 -14.47
C THR A 8 5.31 1.16 -14.85
N ASN A 9 5.22 0.72 -16.12
CA ASN A 9 4.15 -0.18 -16.55
C ASN A 9 4.09 -1.45 -15.70
N ARG A 10 5.24 -1.95 -15.26
CA ARG A 10 5.32 -3.10 -14.37
C ARG A 10 4.73 -2.80 -13.00
N ASP A 11 4.99 -1.61 -12.42
CA ASP A 11 4.40 -1.21 -11.16
C ASP A 11 2.87 -1.13 -11.26
N LEU A 12 2.35 -0.59 -12.36
CA LEU A 12 0.91 -0.49 -12.61
C LEU A 12 0.25 -1.86 -12.72
N THR A 13 0.83 -2.77 -13.50
CA THR A 13 0.32 -4.13 -13.67
C THR A 13 0.31 -4.87 -12.32
N VAL A 14 1.43 -4.87 -11.62
CA VAL A 14 1.55 -5.56 -10.32
C VAL A 14 0.62 -4.96 -9.28
N ALA A 15 0.44 -3.63 -9.27
CA ALA A 15 -0.49 -2.96 -8.36
C ALA A 15 -1.96 -3.32 -8.65
N TYR A 16 -2.33 -3.42 -9.93
CA TYR A 16 -3.67 -3.84 -10.34
C TYR A 16 -3.96 -5.28 -9.90
N GLU A 17 -3.05 -6.23 -10.22
CA GLU A 17 -3.17 -7.64 -9.81
C GLU A 17 -3.24 -7.80 -8.30
N LEU A 18 -2.43 -7.04 -7.57
CA LEU A 18 -2.45 -7.02 -6.11
C LEU A 18 -3.80 -6.50 -5.57
N GLY A 19 -4.31 -5.40 -6.12
CA GLY A 19 -5.59 -4.84 -5.72
C GLY A 19 -6.74 -5.84 -5.91
N GLN A 20 -6.77 -6.51 -7.06
CA GLN A 20 -7.74 -7.56 -7.36
C GLN A 20 -7.63 -8.73 -6.37
N ALA A 21 -6.41 -9.19 -6.10
CA ALA A 21 -6.16 -10.30 -5.18
C ALA A 21 -6.53 -9.98 -3.73
N ILE A 22 -6.30 -8.71 -3.29
CA ILE A 22 -6.74 -8.23 -1.97
C ILE A 22 -8.27 -8.26 -1.87
N ALA A 23 -8.99 -7.79 -2.89
CA ALA A 23 -10.44 -7.80 -2.93
C ALA A 23 -11.00 -9.24 -2.91
N LEU A 24 -10.44 -10.14 -3.72
CA LEU A 24 -10.81 -11.57 -3.73
C LEU A 24 -10.55 -12.27 -2.38
N ALA A 25 -9.61 -11.78 -1.59
CA ALA A 25 -9.37 -12.25 -0.23
C ALA A 25 -10.37 -11.68 0.80
N GLY A 26 -11.29 -10.79 0.40
CA GLY A 26 -12.27 -10.15 1.28
C GLY A 26 -11.70 -8.97 2.09
N TRP A 27 -10.55 -8.44 1.70
CA TRP A 27 -9.90 -7.31 2.38
C TRP A 27 -10.14 -5.99 1.65
N ILE A 28 -9.95 -4.89 2.39
CA ILE A 28 -10.12 -3.52 1.88
C ILE A 28 -8.79 -3.00 1.35
N VAL A 29 -8.82 -2.36 0.17
CA VAL A 29 -7.66 -1.65 -0.37
C VAL A 29 -7.68 -0.19 0.10
N LEU A 30 -6.66 0.21 0.87
CA LEU A 30 -6.45 1.59 1.28
C LEU A 30 -5.26 2.17 0.55
N THR A 31 -5.46 3.33 -0.09
CA THR A 31 -4.42 4.06 -0.84
C THR A 31 -4.44 5.56 -0.53
N GLY A 32 -3.53 6.30 -1.17
CA GLY A 32 -3.57 7.77 -1.17
C GLY A 32 -4.67 8.38 -2.03
N GLY A 33 -5.52 7.59 -2.67
CA GLY A 33 -6.75 7.99 -3.35
C GLY A 33 -6.60 8.75 -4.67
N ARG A 34 -5.39 9.08 -5.11
CA ARG A 34 -5.19 9.87 -6.34
C ARG A 34 -5.34 9.00 -7.61
N ASN A 35 -5.82 9.64 -8.71
CA ASN A 35 -6.01 9.01 -10.02
C ASN A 35 -4.69 8.82 -10.80
N THR A 36 -3.62 8.43 -10.11
CA THR A 36 -2.29 8.32 -10.70
C THR A 36 -1.50 7.15 -10.15
N GLY A 37 -0.72 6.51 -11.01
CA GLY A 37 0.25 5.50 -10.68
C GLY A 37 -0.32 4.29 -9.95
N VAL A 38 0.43 3.81 -8.99
CA VAL A 38 0.11 2.61 -8.19
C VAL A 38 -1.19 2.77 -7.41
N MET A 39 -1.53 3.98 -6.96
CA MET A 39 -2.76 4.24 -6.20
C MET A 39 -4.01 3.94 -7.04
N ASP A 40 -4.08 4.50 -8.26
CA ASP A 40 -5.20 4.27 -9.17
C ASP A 40 -5.24 2.82 -9.64
N ALA A 41 -4.11 2.25 -10.02
CA ALA A 41 -4.03 0.87 -10.49
C ALA A 41 -4.54 -0.13 -9.44
N ALA A 42 -4.12 0.02 -8.18
CA ALA A 42 -4.56 -0.84 -7.09
C ALA A 42 -6.07 -0.71 -6.81
N CYS A 43 -6.61 0.51 -6.80
CA CYS A 43 -8.05 0.72 -6.64
C CYS A 43 -8.85 0.11 -7.79
N ARG A 44 -8.42 0.30 -9.04
CA ARG A 44 -9.07 -0.31 -10.22
C ARG A 44 -9.01 -1.84 -10.18
N GLY A 45 -7.88 -2.40 -9.75
CA GLY A 45 -7.76 -3.84 -9.55
C GLY A 45 -8.76 -4.35 -8.50
N ALA A 46 -8.89 -3.68 -7.36
CA ALA A 46 -9.88 -4.04 -6.35
C ALA A 46 -11.31 -3.95 -6.88
N LYS A 47 -11.64 -2.89 -7.62
CA LYS A 47 -12.99 -2.72 -8.24
C LYS A 47 -13.30 -3.79 -9.28
N SER A 48 -12.31 -4.35 -9.98
CA SER A 48 -12.53 -5.45 -10.94
C SER A 48 -12.99 -6.76 -10.28
N ALA A 49 -12.86 -6.84 -8.94
CA ALA A 49 -13.30 -7.96 -8.11
C ALA A 49 -14.33 -7.52 -7.04
N ASP A 50 -15.08 -6.45 -7.30
CA ASP A 50 -16.11 -5.86 -6.43
C ASP A 50 -15.63 -5.50 -5.02
N GLY A 51 -14.32 -5.25 -4.86
CA GLY A 51 -13.71 -4.90 -3.58
C GLY A 51 -14.00 -3.46 -3.15
N LEU A 52 -13.95 -3.22 -1.84
CA LEU A 52 -14.07 -1.90 -1.24
C LEU A 52 -12.73 -1.18 -1.26
N THR A 53 -12.74 0.11 -1.62
CA THR A 53 -11.56 0.95 -1.71
C THR A 53 -11.69 2.22 -0.87
N ILE A 54 -10.61 2.57 -0.15
CA ILE A 54 -10.52 3.80 0.63
C ILE A 54 -9.36 4.64 0.11
N GLY A 55 -9.63 5.92 -0.17
CA GLY A 55 -8.63 6.91 -0.55
C GLY A 55 -8.44 7.97 0.52
N ILE A 56 -7.26 8.08 1.14
CA ILE A 56 -6.92 9.17 2.06
C ILE A 56 -6.17 10.24 1.27
N LEU A 57 -6.86 11.34 0.98
CA LEU A 57 -6.42 12.39 0.05
C LEU A 57 -5.60 13.47 0.75
N PRO A 58 -4.57 14.00 0.08
CA PRO A 58 -3.73 15.07 0.64
C PRO A 58 -4.40 16.45 0.64
N THR A 59 -5.50 16.59 -0.09
CA THR A 59 -6.20 17.86 -0.36
C THR A 59 -7.56 17.90 0.35
N ASN A 60 -8.18 19.09 0.33
CA ASN A 60 -9.56 19.32 0.81
C ASN A 60 -10.60 19.32 -0.31
N HIS A 61 -10.20 18.94 -1.54
CA HIS A 61 -11.06 18.93 -2.72
C HIS A 61 -10.93 17.62 -3.51
N ASN A 62 -11.90 17.36 -4.38
CA ASN A 62 -12.01 16.12 -5.15
C ASN A 62 -11.23 16.09 -6.49
N ASN A 63 -10.42 17.11 -6.79
CA ASN A 63 -9.59 17.10 -7.98
C ASN A 63 -8.57 15.97 -7.90
N ALA A 64 -8.39 15.22 -8.98
CA ALA A 64 -7.47 14.11 -9.07
C ALA A 64 -7.73 12.90 -8.15
N ILE A 65 -8.97 12.67 -7.75
CA ILE A 65 -9.39 11.40 -7.11
C ILE A 65 -9.50 10.30 -8.18
N SER A 66 -9.05 9.09 -7.86
CA SER A 66 -9.34 7.92 -8.68
C SER A 66 -10.85 7.64 -8.69
N THR A 67 -11.40 7.39 -9.88
CA THR A 67 -12.81 6.98 -10.03
C THR A 67 -13.10 5.60 -9.43
N ALA A 68 -12.05 4.86 -9.07
CA ALA A 68 -12.12 3.57 -8.42
C ALA A 68 -12.05 3.65 -6.88
N VAL A 69 -12.16 4.83 -6.29
CA VAL A 69 -12.25 5.04 -4.84
C VAL A 69 -13.71 5.11 -4.42
N ASP A 70 -14.13 4.23 -3.51
CA ASP A 70 -15.50 4.22 -2.96
C ASP A 70 -15.65 5.23 -1.81
N ILE A 71 -14.67 5.29 -0.91
CA ILE A 71 -14.68 6.17 0.26
C ILE A 71 -13.48 7.11 0.18
N ALA A 72 -13.74 8.39 -0.02
CA ALA A 72 -12.72 9.44 -0.08
C ALA A 72 -12.66 10.20 1.25
N ILE A 73 -11.48 10.23 1.88
CA ILE A 73 -11.22 10.97 3.12
C ILE A 73 -10.31 12.16 2.78
N PHE A 74 -10.83 13.37 2.90
CA PHE A 74 -10.11 14.61 2.64
C PHE A 74 -9.39 15.07 3.90
N THR A 75 -8.08 15.27 3.84
CA THR A 75 -7.30 15.63 5.04
C THR A 75 -6.73 17.04 5.00
N ASP A 76 -6.52 17.61 3.82
CA ASP A 76 -5.78 18.88 3.61
C ASP A 76 -4.37 18.91 4.23
N MET A 77 -3.79 17.72 4.46
CA MET A 77 -2.51 17.60 5.17
C MET A 77 -1.31 17.42 4.23
N GLY A 78 -1.51 17.49 2.90
CA GLY A 78 -0.44 17.24 1.96
C GLY A 78 0.24 15.89 2.20
N ASN A 79 1.57 15.87 2.23
CA ASN A 79 2.34 14.64 2.44
C ASN A 79 2.22 14.09 3.88
N ALA A 80 1.83 14.90 4.87
CA ALA A 80 1.68 14.44 6.24
C ALA A 80 0.59 13.35 6.39
N ARG A 81 -0.38 13.28 5.44
CA ARG A 81 -1.40 12.22 5.42
C ARG A 81 -0.82 10.81 5.20
N ASN A 82 0.45 10.70 4.75
CA ASN A 82 1.12 9.39 4.63
C ASN A 82 1.13 8.63 5.96
N ASN A 83 1.24 9.35 7.08
CA ASN A 83 1.17 8.74 8.40
C ASN A 83 -0.23 8.17 8.69
N ILE A 84 -1.28 8.83 8.22
CA ILE A 84 -2.66 8.34 8.36
C ILE A 84 -2.84 7.05 7.55
N ASN A 85 -2.34 7.00 6.29
CA ASN A 85 -2.37 5.78 5.47
C ASN A 85 -1.75 4.59 6.23
N VAL A 86 -0.56 4.81 6.79
CA VAL A 86 0.21 3.79 7.50
C VAL A 86 -0.51 3.31 8.76
N LEU A 87 -0.96 4.24 9.60
CA LEU A 87 -1.62 3.91 10.87
C LEU A 87 -2.96 3.21 10.67
N SER A 88 -3.69 3.55 9.59
CA SER A 88 -4.99 2.98 9.25
C SER A 88 -4.89 1.61 8.56
N SER A 89 -3.68 1.14 8.21
CA SER A 89 -3.47 -0.15 7.56
C SER A 89 -3.06 -1.22 8.56
N ASP A 90 -3.56 -2.45 8.39
CA ASP A 90 -3.09 -3.62 9.15
C ASP A 90 -1.74 -4.11 8.60
N VAL A 91 -1.60 -4.14 7.28
CA VAL A 91 -0.38 -4.51 6.56
C VAL A 91 -0.08 -3.45 5.50
N VAL A 92 1.17 -3.03 5.42
CA VAL A 92 1.64 -2.06 4.43
C VAL A 92 2.34 -2.81 3.29
N VAL A 93 1.82 -2.71 2.07
CA VAL A 93 2.48 -3.27 0.88
C VAL A 93 3.04 -2.13 0.04
N ALA A 94 4.36 -2.15 -0.19
CA ALA A 94 5.05 -1.22 -1.06
C ALA A 94 5.28 -1.86 -2.43
N CYS A 95 4.56 -1.37 -3.46
CA CYS A 95 4.65 -1.80 -4.85
C CYS A 95 5.40 -0.74 -5.66
N GLY A 96 6.60 -1.06 -6.12
CA GLY A 96 7.51 -0.07 -6.70
C GLY A 96 8.06 0.92 -5.66
N LEU A 97 8.93 1.83 -6.08
CA LEU A 97 9.61 2.76 -5.18
C LEU A 97 9.56 4.20 -5.71
N GLY A 98 9.22 5.14 -4.83
CA GLY A 98 9.29 6.57 -5.02
C GLY A 98 9.52 7.25 -3.67
N LEU A 99 9.81 8.55 -3.65
CA LEU A 99 10.11 9.27 -2.39
C LEU A 99 8.96 9.19 -1.38
N GLY A 100 7.71 9.29 -1.84
CA GLY A 100 6.53 9.09 -1.01
C GLY A 100 6.48 7.68 -0.41
N THR A 101 6.76 6.65 -1.24
CA THR A 101 6.79 5.25 -0.82
C THR A 101 7.89 4.99 0.22
N VAL A 102 9.08 5.58 0.03
CA VAL A 102 10.18 5.50 1.02
C VAL A 102 9.73 6.09 2.36
N SER A 103 9.08 7.26 2.35
CA SER A 103 8.58 7.88 3.57
C SER A 103 7.53 7.03 4.28
N GLU A 104 6.61 6.42 3.53
CA GLU A 104 5.57 5.54 4.07
C GLU A 104 6.17 4.24 4.63
N ILE A 105 7.18 3.63 3.99
CA ILE A 105 7.89 2.47 4.55
C ILE A 105 8.57 2.84 5.87
N ALA A 106 9.26 3.98 5.93
CA ALA A 106 9.92 4.44 7.15
C ALA A 106 8.92 4.71 8.29
N LEU A 107 7.78 5.34 8.00
CA LEU A 107 6.69 5.56 8.95
C LEU A 107 6.09 4.23 9.44
N ALA A 108 5.89 3.27 8.54
CA ALA A 108 5.36 1.94 8.89
C ALA A 108 6.31 1.20 9.83
N LEU A 109 7.61 1.17 9.52
CA LEU A 109 8.61 0.54 10.39
C LEU A 109 8.69 1.23 11.76
N LYS A 110 8.64 2.56 11.81
CA LYS A 110 8.60 3.34 13.06
C LYS A 110 7.34 3.03 13.87
N ALA A 111 6.19 2.89 13.22
CA ALA A 111 4.92 2.52 13.85
C ALA A 111 4.79 1.02 14.14
N GLN A 112 5.84 0.24 13.90
CA GLN A 112 5.88 -1.22 14.09
C GLN A 112 4.86 -1.99 13.25
N LYS A 113 4.39 -1.41 12.13
CA LYS A 113 3.51 -2.07 11.18
C LYS A 113 4.30 -3.06 10.33
N PRO A 114 3.70 -4.22 9.96
CA PRO A 114 4.30 -5.14 9.01
C PRO A 114 4.37 -4.51 7.62
N VAL A 115 5.53 -4.66 6.95
CA VAL A 115 5.78 -4.13 5.61
C VAL A 115 6.16 -5.25 4.66
N ILE A 116 5.51 -5.30 3.49
CA ILE A 116 5.86 -6.22 2.40
C ILE A 116 6.37 -5.39 1.23
N LEU A 117 7.58 -5.70 0.75
CA LEU A 117 8.15 -5.11 -0.46
C LEU A 117 7.81 -5.99 -1.65
N LEU A 118 7.09 -5.44 -2.62
CA LEU A 118 6.69 -6.09 -3.86
C LEU A 118 7.24 -5.28 -5.05
N ASN A 119 7.84 -5.95 -6.03
CA ASN A 119 8.43 -5.32 -7.21
C ASN A 119 9.47 -4.23 -6.87
N GLN A 120 10.37 -4.53 -5.95
CA GLN A 120 11.45 -3.63 -5.55
C GLN A 120 12.80 -4.10 -6.12
N GLU A 121 13.67 -3.15 -6.44
CA GLU A 121 15.05 -3.45 -6.81
C GLU A 121 15.85 -4.02 -5.63
N GLN A 122 16.85 -4.84 -5.91
CA GLN A 122 17.64 -5.54 -4.89
C GLN A 122 18.31 -4.56 -3.91
N ILE A 123 18.80 -3.42 -4.39
CA ILE A 123 19.44 -2.40 -3.53
C ILE A 123 18.47 -1.88 -2.46
N SER A 124 17.23 -1.61 -2.85
CA SER A 124 16.17 -1.15 -1.94
C SER A 124 15.80 -2.22 -0.92
N GLN A 125 15.73 -3.47 -1.36
CA GLN A 125 15.44 -4.60 -0.48
C GLN A 125 16.51 -4.76 0.61
N VAL A 126 17.80 -4.66 0.24
CA VAL A 126 18.93 -4.75 1.18
C VAL A 126 18.88 -3.60 2.18
N PHE A 127 18.68 -2.37 1.69
CA PHE A 127 18.60 -1.18 2.52
C PHE A 127 17.49 -1.28 3.58
N PHE A 128 16.27 -1.58 3.16
CA PHE A 128 15.14 -1.67 4.09
C PHE A 128 15.24 -2.88 5.01
N LYS A 129 15.78 -4.01 4.58
CA LYS A 129 16.05 -5.16 5.46
C LYS A 129 17.02 -4.80 6.59
N HIS A 130 18.04 -4.01 6.28
CA HIS A 130 19.00 -3.57 7.29
C HIS A 130 18.35 -2.69 8.37
N LEU A 131 17.39 -1.84 7.97
CA LEU A 131 16.68 -0.94 8.91
C LEU A 131 15.57 -1.63 9.71
N ALA A 132 15.00 -2.70 9.20
CA ALA A 132 13.67 -3.16 9.62
C ALA A 132 13.66 -4.11 10.83
N ALA A 133 14.80 -4.55 11.35
CA ALA A 133 14.87 -5.47 12.50
C ALA A 133 13.87 -6.66 12.41
N GLY A 134 13.71 -7.26 11.23
CA GLY A 134 12.86 -8.43 11.00
C GLY A 134 11.38 -8.17 10.68
N ARG A 135 10.94 -6.91 10.55
CA ARG A 135 9.53 -6.56 10.26
C ARG A 135 9.24 -6.26 8.79
N ILE A 136 10.12 -6.66 7.90
CA ILE A 136 9.96 -6.48 6.47
C ILE A 136 10.06 -7.82 5.75
N TRP A 137 9.17 -8.05 4.82
CA TRP A 137 9.18 -9.24 3.97
C TRP A 137 9.31 -8.81 2.52
N ILE A 138 9.91 -9.67 1.70
CA ILE A 138 10.02 -9.48 0.26
C ILE A 138 9.13 -10.51 -0.39
N ALA A 139 8.22 -10.05 -1.24
CA ALA A 139 7.40 -10.89 -2.07
C ALA A 139 7.84 -10.78 -3.54
N LYS A 140 7.88 -11.91 -4.22
CA LYS A 140 8.26 -11.98 -5.65
C LYS A 140 7.12 -11.59 -6.59
N ASP A 141 5.87 -11.82 -6.14
CA ASP A 141 4.62 -11.61 -6.88
C ASP A 141 3.45 -11.35 -5.93
N PHE A 142 2.27 -11.05 -6.50
CA PHE A 142 1.07 -10.79 -5.72
C PHE A 142 0.59 -12.02 -4.94
N ALA A 143 0.74 -13.24 -5.46
CA ALA A 143 0.32 -14.45 -4.77
C ALA A 143 1.12 -14.67 -3.48
N ALA A 144 2.45 -14.55 -3.54
CA ALA A 144 3.31 -14.58 -2.36
C ALA A 144 3.00 -13.44 -1.37
N THR A 145 2.56 -12.28 -1.88
CA THR A 145 2.12 -11.15 -1.05
C THR A 145 0.86 -11.51 -0.27
N ILE A 146 -0.17 -12.05 -0.93
CA ILE A 146 -1.43 -12.46 -0.29
C ILE A 146 -1.19 -13.53 0.77
N ASP A 147 -0.38 -14.53 0.46
CA ASP A 147 -0.04 -15.59 1.43
C ASP A 147 0.68 -15.01 2.66
N ARG A 148 1.58 -14.04 2.46
CA ARG A 148 2.25 -13.37 3.57
C ARG A 148 1.27 -12.51 4.39
N ILE A 149 0.35 -11.79 3.76
CA ILE A 149 -0.68 -11.01 4.46
C ILE A 149 -1.53 -11.94 5.35
N ARG A 150 -1.99 -13.07 4.83
CA ARG A 150 -2.74 -14.07 5.63
C ARG A 150 -1.94 -14.50 6.86
N GLN A 151 -0.69 -14.92 6.68
CA GLN A 151 0.17 -15.32 7.78
C GLN A 151 0.34 -14.25 8.86
N ILE A 152 0.40 -12.97 8.44
CA ILE A 152 0.51 -11.82 9.35
C ILE A 152 -0.81 -11.61 10.11
N LEU A 153 -1.95 -11.65 9.42
CA LEU A 153 -3.26 -11.40 10.02
C LEU A 153 -3.73 -12.56 10.91
N ASP A 154 -3.35 -13.80 10.58
CA ASP A 154 -3.70 -15.00 11.36
C ASP A 154 -2.76 -15.21 12.56
N ALA A 155 -1.61 -14.51 12.59
CA ALA A 155 -0.72 -14.58 13.73
C ALA A 155 -1.41 -14.07 15.00
N PRO A 156 -1.29 -14.76 16.16
CA PRO A 156 -1.85 -14.29 17.41
C PRO A 156 -1.35 -12.87 17.67
N THR A 157 -2.24 -11.89 17.61
CA THR A 157 -1.89 -10.52 17.93
C THR A 157 -1.53 -10.50 19.41
N LEU A 158 -0.26 -10.28 19.72
CA LEU A 158 0.11 -9.82 21.05
C LEU A 158 -0.57 -8.45 21.21
N ARG A 159 -1.84 -8.45 21.63
CA ARG A 159 -2.52 -7.24 22.07
C ARG A 159 -1.68 -6.71 23.22
N LYS A 160 -0.95 -5.64 22.99
CA LYS A 160 -0.43 -4.83 24.08
C LYS A 160 -1.67 -4.22 24.75
N GLU A 161 -1.97 -4.72 25.93
CA GLU A 161 -2.83 -4.03 26.88
C GLU A 161 -2.27 -2.65 27.20
#